data_3c529371af466942854c685d11c821ba
#
_entry.id   3c529371af466942854c685d11c821ba
#
_cell.length_a   1.000
_cell.length_b   1.000
_cell.length_c   1.000
_cell.angle_alpha   90.00
_cell.angle_beta   90.00
_cell.angle_gamma   90.00
#
_symmetry.space_group_name_H-M   'P 1'
#
loop_
_entity.id
_entity.type
_entity.pdbx_description
1 polymer ?
#
loop_
_entity_poly.entity_id
_entity_poly.type
_entity_poly.pdbx_seq_one_letter_code
_entity_poly.pdbx_strand_id
1 'polypeptide(L)'
;VSAPERPLWETLEHSVQGVNKQINQDWYVAEGSGSQGDPLILSVADGHGSAAHARSHIGARCAVDLFAVEARRFAELARSEGPDGATHSLSWLMNYARNELPRQLVAAWQEQVLAHWDRYPETVNPAAEPPHKGQKLLLYGATLVGAVLTPQMFAAWQLGDGELTVIDADGAIALPLAPVEADLGDETESLCSRQAWKMVRVHWAPVVARDRTPRLVALSTDGLSKSFASDEGFAQFMTGLDQRLAKDGGPDDVRDALPGWLAEAARYSGDDTTLVAARRPGPDAADHGAAADRPRSDA
;
A
#
# COMPACT_ATOMS: atom_id res chain seq x y z
N VAL A 1 7.62 -34.59 -3.57
CA VAL A 1 6.99 -33.33 -3.09
C VAL A 1 8.06 -32.27 -3.26
N SER A 2 7.92 -31.38 -4.26
CA SER A 2 8.84 -30.26 -4.43
C SER A 2 8.83 -29.41 -3.17
N ALA A 3 9.99 -28.96 -2.72
CA ALA A 3 10.07 -28.00 -1.62
C ALA A 3 9.24 -26.76 -2.02
N PRO A 4 8.52 -26.13 -1.08
CA PRO A 4 7.80 -24.91 -1.39
C PRO A 4 8.80 -23.87 -1.91
N GLU A 5 8.49 -23.28 -3.08
CA GLU A 5 9.29 -22.17 -3.60
C GLU A 5 9.27 -21.04 -2.55
N ARG A 6 10.46 -20.55 -2.19
CA ARG A 6 10.55 -19.41 -1.27
C ARG A 6 9.87 -18.19 -1.89
N PRO A 7 9.11 -17.42 -1.12
CA PRO A 7 8.49 -16.21 -1.63
C PRO A 7 9.58 -15.26 -2.16
N LEU A 8 9.29 -14.57 -3.25
CA LEU A 8 10.19 -13.57 -3.83
C LEU A 8 10.32 -12.33 -2.94
N TRP A 9 9.35 -12.14 -2.06
CA TRP A 9 9.26 -11.04 -1.11
C TRP A 9 8.85 -11.54 0.27
N GLU A 10 9.44 -10.97 1.29
CA GLU A 10 9.04 -11.14 2.69
C GLU A 10 8.22 -9.94 3.10
N THR A 11 7.00 -10.16 3.56
CA THR A 11 6.07 -9.09 3.97
C THR A 11 6.05 -8.92 5.48
N LEU A 12 5.82 -7.69 5.89
CA LEU A 12 5.59 -7.25 7.25
C LEU A 12 4.41 -6.29 7.22
N GLU A 13 3.50 -6.45 8.16
CA GLU A 13 2.36 -5.55 8.29
C GLU A 13 1.94 -5.43 9.74
N HIS A 14 1.57 -4.23 10.13
CA HIS A 14 0.93 -3.96 11.41
C HIS A 14 0.21 -2.62 11.41
N SER A 15 -0.85 -2.54 12.21
CA SER A 15 -1.65 -1.33 12.41
C SER A 15 -1.95 -1.15 13.89
N VAL A 16 -1.80 0.06 14.41
CA VAL A 16 -2.04 0.42 15.81
C VAL A 16 -2.98 1.61 15.87
N GLN A 17 -3.97 1.49 16.73
CA GLN A 17 -4.91 2.59 17.00
C GLN A 17 -4.23 3.74 17.74
N GLY A 18 -4.49 4.96 17.32
CA GLY A 18 -4.07 6.19 17.98
C GLY A 18 -4.61 6.30 19.40
N VAL A 19 -3.81 6.85 20.32
CA VAL A 19 -4.14 6.89 21.75
C VAL A 19 -5.40 7.68 22.08
N ASN A 20 -5.79 8.62 21.22
CA ASN A 20 -6.97 9.47 21.39
C ASN A 20 -8.15 9.04 20.51
N LYS A 21 -8.03 7.97 19.75
CA LYS A 21 -9.07 7.47 18.86
C LYS A 21 -9.98 6.46 19.58
N GLN A 22 -11.25 6.43 19.24
CA GLN A 22 -12.19 5.42 19.74
C GLN A 22 -12.15 4.12 18.96
N ILE A 23 -11.75 4.19 17.69
CA ILE A 23 -11.61 3.08 16.76
C ILE A 23 -10.41 3.35 15.86
N ASN A 24 -9.71 2.32 15.48
CA ASN A 24 -8.70 2.40 14.42
C ASN A 24 -9.41 2.64 13.08
N GLN A 25 -9.08 3.75 12.42
CA GLN A 25 -9.67 4.16 11.14
C GLN A 25 -8.79 3.74 9.95
N ASP A 26 -7.57 3.26 10.22
CA ASP A 26 -6.68 2.70 9.22
C ASP A 26 -7.07 1.29 8.81
N TRP A 27 -6.72 0.93 7.58
CA TRP A 27 -6.80 -0.44 7.08
C TRP A 27 -5.65 -0.75 6.13
N TYR A 28 -5.33 -2.04 5.99
CA TYR A 28 -4.26 -2.48 5.09
C TYR A 28 -4.54 -3.84 4.43
N VAL A 29 -3.82 -4.09 3.34
CA VAL A 29 -3.72 -5.38 2.65
C VAL A 29 -2.26 -5.65 2.29
N ALA A 30 -1.80 -6.90 2.52
CA ALA A 30 -0.56 -7.44 2.00
C ALA A 30 -0.85 -8.86 1.53
N GLU A 31 -0.79 -9.11 0.23
CA GLU A 31 -1.14 -10.41 -0.34
C GLU A 31 -0.34 -10.72 -1.60
N GLY A 32 -0.13 -12.00 -1.86
CA GLY A 32 0.65 -12.50 -3.00
C GLY A 32 2.13 -12.64 -2.72
N SER A 33 2.84 -13.33 -3.62
CA SER A 33 4.26 -13.67 -3.49
C SER A 33 5.20 -12.80 -4.33
N GLY A 34 4.64 -11.99 -5.25
CA GLY A 34 5.42 -11.24 -6.25
C GLY A 34 5.90 -12.09 -7.42
N SER A 35 5.44 -13.33 -7.54
CA SER A 35 5.73 -14.20 -8.67
C SER A 35 4.92 -13.82 -9.93
N GLN A 36 5.25 -14.42 -11.06
CA GLN A 36 4.59 -14.10 -12.33
C GLN A 36 3.09 -14.40 -12.34
N GLY A 37 2.65 -15.42 -11.61
CA GLY A 37 1.24 -15.83 -11.51
C GLY A 37 0.51 -15.27 -10.29
N ASP A 38 1.25 -14.70 -9.36
CA ASP A 38 0.77 -14.26 -8.06
C ASP A 38 1.44 -12.92 -7.70
N PRO A 39 0.92 -11.77 -8.21
CA PRO A 39 1.49 -10.46 -7.94
C PRO A 39 1.46 -10.15 -6.45
N LEU A 40 2.51 -9.53 -5.93
CA LEU A 40 2.47 -8.97 -4.59
C LEU A 40 1.71 -7.64 -4.62
N ILE A 41 0.70 -7.53 -3.79
CA ILE A 41 -0.15 -6.36 -3.66
C ILE A 41 -0.06 -5.86 -2.22
N LEU A 42 0.31 -4.60 -2.08
CA LEU A 42 0.39 -3.90 -0.81
C LEU A 42 -0.55 -2.70 -0.87
N SER A 43 -1.30 -2.44 0.17
CA SER A 43 -2.07 -1.19 0.29
C SER A 43 -2.32 -0.82 1.74
N VAL A 44 -2.39 0.50 1.98
CA VAL A 44 -2.82 1.11 3.23
C VAL A 44 -3.82 2.23 2.92
N ALA A 45 -4.74 2.46 3.83
CA ALA A 45 -5.70 3.56 3.75
C ALA A 45 -5.94 4.11 5.14
N ASP A 46 -5.96 5.43 5.25
CA ASP A 46 -6.32 6.17 6.46
C ASP A 46 -7.73 6.73 6.30
N GLY A 47 -8.57 6.46 7.27
CA GLY A 47 -9.92 6.99 7.37
C GLY A 47 -9.94 8.31 8.14
N HIS A 48 -10.43 9.39 7.54
CA HIS A 48 -10.45 10.71 8.16
C HIS A 48 -11.06 10.74 9.55
N GLY A 49 -10.36 11.38 10.51
CA GLY A 49 -10.70 11.37 11.93
C GLY A 49 -11.81 12.35 12.37
N SER A 50 -12.32 13.21 11.48
CA SER A 50 -13.32 14.21 11.89
C SER A 50 -14.72 13.61 12.04
N ALA A 51 -15.57 14.28 12.82
CA ALA A 51 -16.98 13.87 13.01
C ALA A 51 -17.78 13.81 11.70
N ALA A 52 -17.36 14.53 10.66
CA ALA A 52 -17.97 14.49 9.33
C ALA A 52 -17.74 13.15 8.62
N HIS A 53 -16.76 12.38 9.05
CA HIS A 53 -16.32 11.10 8.46
C HIS A 53 -16.57 9.91 9.41
N ALA A 54 -17.76 9.88 10.03
CA ALA A 54 -18.08 8.92 11.11
C ALA A 54 -17.96 7.43 10.70
N ARG A 55 -17.86 7.12 9.41
CA ARG A 55 -17.72 5.76 8.84
C ARG A 55 -16.43 5.59 8.04
N SER A 56 -15.43 6.43 8.28
CA SER A 56 -14.17 6.41 7.54
C SER A 56 -13.41 5.09 7.64
N HIS A 57 -13.44 4.40 8.79
CA HIS A 57 -12.88 3.06 8.95
C HIS A 57 -13.46 2.03 7.97
N ILE A 58 -14.76 2.16 7.60
CA ILE A 58 -15.37 1.33 6.57
C ILE A 58 -14.88 1.78 5.19
N GLY A 59 -14.76 3.09 4.99
CA GLY A 59 -14.21 3.65 3.75
C GLY A 59 -12.78 3.23 3.48
N ALA A 60 -11.91 3.26 4.49
CA ALA A 60 -10.54 2.80 4.42
C ALA A 60 -10.44 1.30 4.08
N ARG A 61 -11.24 0.46 4.76
CA ARG A 61 -11.32 -0.96 4.43
C ARG A 61 -11.76 -1.20 3.00
N CYS A 62 -12.85 -0.56 2.56
CA CYS A 62 -13.30 -0.67 1.16
C CYS A 62 -12.23 -0.23 0.17
N ALA A 63 -11.42 0.80 0.50
CA ALA A 63 -10.37 1.31 -0.36
C ALA A 63 -9.28 0.26 -0.62
N VAL A 64 -8.74 -0.37 0.42
CA VAL A 64 -7.68 -1.37 0.26
C VAL A 64 -8.18 -2.66 -0.38
N ASP A 65 -9.39 -3.13 -0.02
CA ASP A 65 -9.99 -4.33 -0.60
C ASP A 65 -10.23 -4.16 -2.11
N LEU A 66 -10.75 -3.01 -2.53
CA LEU A 66 -11.00 -2.69 -3.95
C LEU A 66 -9.69 -2.43 -4.71
N PHE A 67 -8.72 -1.77 -4.07
CA PHE A 67 -7.40 -1.61 -4.67
C PHE A 67 -6.77 -2.97 -4.97
N ALA A 68 -6.84 -3.92 -4.06
CA ALA A 68 -6.30 -5.26 -4.27
C ALA A 68 -6.93 -5.96 -5.49
N VAL A 69 -8.25 -5.80 -5.70
CA VAL A 69 -8.95 -6.33 -6.89
C VAL A 69 -8.46 -5.67 -8.18
N GLU A 70 -8.41 -4.32 -8.21
CA GLU A 70 -8.01 -3.59 -9.42
C GLU A 70 -6.51 -3.75 -9.73
N ALA A 71 -5.65 -3.82 -8.71
CA ALA A 71 -4.22 -4.08 -8.86
C ALA A 71 -3.95 -5.47 -9.44
N ARG A 72 -4.69 -6.50 -8.97
CA ARG A 72 -4.60 -7.86 -9.53
C ARG A 72 -5.02 -7.88 -11.00
N ARG A 73 -6.15 -7.24 -11.31
CA ARG A 73 -6.63 -7.10 -12.68
C ARG A 73 -5.59 -6.40 -13.57
N PHE A 74 -4.97 -5.33 -13.06
CA PHE A 74 -3.92 -4.62 -13.79
C PHE A 74 -2.69 -5.51 -14.05
N ALA A 75 -2.25 -6.28 -13.06
CA ALA A 75 -1.16 -7.24 -13.23
C ALA A 75 -1.49 -8.33 -14.26
N GLU A 76 -2.75 -8.78 -14.33
CA GLU A 76 -3.23 -9.71 -15.35
C GLU A 76 -3.20 -9.08 -16.75
N LEU A 77 -3.67 -7.84 -16.90
CA LEU A 77 -3.61 -7.10 -18.18
C LEU A 77 -2.17 -6.89 -18.64
N ALA A 78 -1.24 -6.60 -17.71
CA ALA A 78 0.18 -6.45 -18.04
C ALA A 78 0.83 -7.73 -18.58
N ARG A 79 0.25 -8.89 -18.28
CA ARG A 79 0.75 -10.22 -18.66
C ARG A 79 -0.01 -10.84 -19.83
N SER A 80 -1.28 -10.48 -20.00
CA SER A 80 -2.16 -11.10 -21.00
C SER A 80 -1.91 -10.56 -22.40
N GLU A 81 -2.20 -11.41 -23.40
CA GLU A 81 -2.29 -11.00 -24.79
C GLU A 81 -3.63 -10.30 -25.03
N GLY A 82 -3.59 -9.24 -25.83
CA GLY A 82 -4.78 -8.55 -26.30
C GLY A 82 -5.60 -9.40 -27.30
N PRO A 83 -6.76 -8.90 -27.77
CA PRO A 83 -7.63 -9.62 -28.70
C PRO A 83 -6.98 -10.00 -30.03
N ASP A 84 -5.90 -9.34 -30.40
CA ASP A 84 -5.07 -9.56 -31.59
C ASP A 84 -3.91 -10.54 -31.37
N GLY A 85 -3.80 -11.14 -30.17
CA GLY A 85 -2.72 -12.02 -29.78
C GLY A 85 -1.40 -11.32 -29.45
N ALA A 86 -1.39 -9.97 -29.41
CA ALA A 86 -0.22 -9.18 -29.01
C ALA A 86 -0.33 -8.77 -27.53
N THR A 87 0.79 -8.69 -26.82
CA THR A 87 0.83 -8.11 -25.47
C THR A 87 0.51 -6.63 -25.51
N HIS A 88 -0.18 -6.14 -24.48
CA HIS A 88 -0.46 -4.70 -24.38
C HIS A 88 0.84 -3.89 -24.40
N SER A 89 0.85 -2.82 -25.20
CA SER A 89 2.03 -1.95 -25.27
C SER A 89 2.26 -1.25 -23.92
N LEU A 90 3.53 -0.93 -23.62
CA LEU A 90 3.89 -0.20 -22.41
C LEU A 90 3.12 1.14 -22.30
N SER A 91 2.94 1.86 -23.43
CA SER A 91 2.18 3.10 -23.46
C SER A 91 0.71 2.90 -23.10
N TRP A 92 0.09 1.80 -23.55
CA TRP A 92 -1.27 1.46 -23.19
C TRP A 92 -1.39 1.14 -21.68
N LEU A 93 -0.49 0.33 -21.14
CA LEU A 93 -0.45 -0.01 -19.73
C LEU A 93 -0.23 1.24 -18.85
N MET A 94 0.66 2.14 -19.27
CA MET A 94 0.87 3.41 -18.56
C MET A 94 -0.38 4.29 -18.58
N ASN A 95 -1.08 4.35 -19.71
CA ASN A 95 -2.35 5.10 -19.81
C ASN A 95 -3.42 4.47 -18.91
N TYR A 96 -3.53 3.14 -18.90
CA TYR A 96 -4.45 2.43 -18.02
C TYR A 96 -4.15 2.72 -16.55
N ALA A 97 -2.90 2.58 -16.13
CA ALA A 97 -2.46 2.85 -14.76
C ALA A 97 -2.75 4.28 -14.29
N ARG A 98 -2.58 5.27 -15.19
CA ARG A 98 -2.76 6.69 -14.85
C ARG A 98 -4.20 7.17 -14.90
N ASN A 99 -5.02 6.59 -15.76
CA ASN A 99 -6.35 7.14 -16.04
C ASN A 99 -7.47 6.15 -15.73
N GLU A 100 -7.37 4.91 -16.20
CA GLU A 100 -8.47 3.96 -16.15
C GLU A 100 -8.58 3.29 -14.77
N LEU A 101 -7.47 2.82 -14.21
CA LEU A 101 -7.47 2.19 -12.88
C LEU A 101 -7.96 3.18 -11.79
N PRO A 102 -7.48 4.43 -11.70
CA PRO A 102 -8.00 5.39 -10.72
C PRO A 102 -9.50 5.68 -10.89
N ARG A 103 -10.00 5.76 -12.13
CA ARG A 103 -11.43 5.98 -12.38
C ARG A 103 -12.27 4.79 -11.92
N GLN A 104 -11.84 3.58 -12.26
CA GLN A 104 -12.54 2.35 -11.89
C GLN A 104 -12.55 2.16 -10.38
N LEU A 105 -11.39 2.36 -9.73
CA LEU A 105 -11.24 2.27 -8.28
C LEU A 105 -12.16 3.25 -7.54
N VAL A 106 -12.13 4.54 -7.89
CA VAL A 106 -12.98 5.55 -7.25
C VAL A 106 -14.46 5.28 -7.49
N ALA A 107 -14.83 4.86 -8.71
CA ALA A 107 -16.22 4.52 -9.02
C ALA A 107 -16.70 3.31 -8.21
N ALA A 108 -15.91 2.23 -8.15
CA ALA A 108 -16.23 1.04 -7.38
C ALA A 108 -16.31 1.34 -5.88
N TRP A 109 -15.38 2.16 -5.34
CA TRP A 109 -15.42 2.60 -3.96
C TRP A 109 -16.69 3.39 -3.63
N GLN A 110 -17.07 4.36 -4.48
CA GLN A 110 -18.30 5.11 -4.30
C GLN A 110 -19.55 4.21 -4.33
N GLU A 111 -19.59 3.24 -5.24
CA GLU A 111 -20.70 2.28 -5.31
C GLU A 111 -20.79 1.44 -4.05
N GLN A 112 -19.67 0.90 -3.57
CA GLN A 112 -19.62 0.03 -2.40
C GLN A 112 -20.02 0.76 -1.11
N VAL A 113 -19.53 1.98 -0.88
CA VAL A 113 -19.88 2.74 0.32
C VAL A 113 -21.33 3.23 0.29
N LEU A 114 -21.89 3.55 -0.88
CA LEU A 114 -23.31 3.88 -1.04
C LEU A 114 -24.20 2.65 -0.81
N ALA A 115 -23.82 1.47 -1.30
CA ALA A 115 -24.52 0.23 -1.01
C ALA A 115 -24.49 -0.09 0.49
N HIS A 116 -23.34 0.16 1.16
CA HIS A 116 -23.26 0.05 2.61
C HIS A 116 -24.21 1.04 3.32
N TRP A 117 -24.23 2.31 2.88
CA TRP A 117 -25.17 3.29 3.41
C TRP A 117 -26.63 2.83 3.27
N ASP A 118 -27.03 2.37 2.10
CA ASP A 118 -28.41 1.97 1.83
C ASP A 118 -28.84 0.73 2.68
N ARG A 119 -27.85 -0.13 3.03
CA ARG A 119 -28.08 -1.27 3.92
C ARG A 119 -28.13 -0.89 5.40
N TYR A 120 -27.37 0.14 5.77
CA TYR A 120 -27.23 0.62 7.16
C TYR A 120 -27.41 2.14 7.23
N PRO A 121 -28.62 2.66 6.90
CA PRO A 121 -28.84 4.09 6.95
C PRO A 121 -28.73 4.59 8.39
N GLU A 122 -28.22 5.83 8.56
CA GLU A 122 -28.33 6.49 9.85
C GLU A 122 -29.79 6.76 10.15
N THR A 123 -30.18 6.67 11.42
CA THR A 123 -31.48 7.14 11.92
C THR A 123 -31.48 8.67 11.85
N VAL A 124 -31.80 9.19 10.67
CA VAL A 124 -31.99 10.64 10.49
C VAL A 124 -33.28 11.04 11.16
N ASN A 125 -33.27 12.22 11.82
CA ASN A 125 -34.50 12.85 12.28
C ASN A 125 -35.54 12.80 11.12
N PRO A 126 -36.73 12.20 11.30
CA PRO A 126 -37.74 12.08 10.23
C PRO A 126 -38.15 13.41 9.58
N ALA A 127 -37.86 14.55 10.25
CA ALA A 127 -38.10 15.90 9.74
C ALA A 127 -36.94 16.50 8.95
N ALA A 128 -35.78 15.82 8.87
CA ALA A 128 -34.63 16.28 8.10
C ALA A 128 -34.70 15.76 6.66
N GLU A 129 -34.22 16.57 5.70
CA GLU A 129 -34.04 16.09 4.33
C GLU A 129 -33.04 14.92 4.29
N PRO A 130 -33.30 13.87 3.49
CA PRO A 130 -32.37 12.78 3.36
C PRO A 130 -31.04 13.28 2.76
N PRO A 131 -29.88 12.78 3.26
CA PRO A 131 -28.58 13.24 2.80
C PRO A 131 -28.40 12.97 1.30
N HIS A 132 -27.91 13.96 0.56
CA HIS A 132 -27.56 13.77 -0.85
C HIS A 132 -26.29 12.92 -1.02
N LYS A 133 -26.03 12.45 -2.25
CA LYS A 133 -24.91 11.55 -2.56
C LYS A 133 -23.58 12.01 -1.95
N GLY A 134 -23.21 13.29 -2.10
CA GLY A 134 -21.95 13.83 -1.61
C GLY A 134 -21.83 13.77 -0.08
N GLN A 135 -22.91 14.03 0.65
CA GLN A 135 -22.92 13.91 2.11
C GLN A 135 -22.78 12.44 2.56
N LYS A 136 -23.41 11.50 1.85
CA LYS A 136 -23.23 10.08 2.11
C LYS A 136 -21.77 9.64 1.90
N LEU A 137 -21.14 10.05 0.79
CA LEU A 137 -19.75 9.73 0.49
C LEU A 137 -18.78 10.33 1.53
N LEU A 138 -19.06 11.56 1.99
CA LEU A 138 -18.24 12.26 2.97
C LEU A 138 -18.06 11.43 4.26
N LEU A 139 -19.10 10.73 4.71
CA LEU A 139 -19.03 9.90 5.92
C LEU A 139 -17.95 8.82 5.87
N TYR A 140 -17.57 8.37 4.67
CA TYR A 140 -16.61 7.29 4.43
C TYR A 140 -15.23 7.78 3.99
N GLY A 141 -14.98 9.08 3.99
CA GLY A 141 -13.75 9.68 3.48
C GLY A 141 -12.50 8.97 3.95
N ALA A 142 -11.62 8.61 3.00
CA ALA A 142 -10.38 7.90 3.25
C ALA A 142 -9.33 8.25 2.20
N THR A 143 -8.05 8.12 2.57
CA THR A 143 -6.89 8.13 1.68
C THR A 143 -6.64 6.76 1.09
N LEU A 144 -5.62 6.61 0.25
CA LEU A 144 -5.14 5.32 -0.24
C LEU A 144 -3.71 5.44 -0.74
N VAL A 145 -2.86 4.53 -0.30
CA VAL A 145 -1.58 4.22 -0.94
C VAL A 145 -1.58 2.76 -1.30
N GLY A 146 -1.24 2.42 -2.54
CA GLY A 146 -1.20 1.04 -2.98
C GLY A 146 -0.07 0.76 -3.95
N ALA A 147 0.43 -0.47 -3.96
CA ALA A 147 1.50 -0.92 -4.85
C ALA A 147 1.23 -2.33 -5.38
N VAL A 148 1.69 -2.60 -6.59
CA VAL A 148 1.75 -3.93 -7.19
C VAL A 148 3.15 -4.21 -7.68
N LEU A 149 3.67 -5.38 -7.31
CA LEU A 149 4.99 -5.86 -7.70
C LEU A 149 4.87 -7.20 -8.40
N THR A 150 5.51 -7.30 -9.55
CA THR A 150 5.69 -8.54 -10.32
C THR A 150 7.17 -8.64 -10.73
N PRO A 151 7.63 -9.76 -11.31
CA PRO A 151 8.99 -9.84 -11.84
C PRO A 151 9.32 -8.81 -12.93
N GLN A 152 8.29 -8.27 -13.61
CA GLN A 152 8.47 -7.37 -14.75
C GLN A 152 8.14 -5.91 -14.44
N MET A 153 7.45 -5.62 -13.32
CA MET A 153 6.88 -4.31 -13.10
C MET A 153 6.73 -4.01 -11.61
N PHE A 154 6.99 -2.74 -11.27
CA PHE A 154 6.58 -2.11 -10.05
C PHE A 154 5.71 -0.91 -10.40
N ALA A 155 4.50 -0.86 -9.88
CA ALA A 155 3.59 0.27 -10.05
C ALA A 155 2.94 0.61 -8.70
N ALA A 156 2.72 1.91 -8.44
CA ALA A 156 2.12 2.38 -7.21
C ALA A 156 1.20 3.58 -7.46
N TRP A 157 0.20 3.71 -6.61
CA TRP A 157 -0.82 4.76 -6.64
C TRP A 157 -0.97 5.36 -5.26
N GLN A 158 -1.17 6.68 -5.22
CA GLN A 158 -1.39 7.40 -3.97
C GLN A 158 -2.45 8.49 -4.15
N LEU A 159 -3.37 8.52 -3.20
CA LEU A 159 -4.34 9.59 -2.99
C LEU A 159 -4.32 9.94 -1.51
N GLY A 160 -3.97 11.17 -1.17
CA GLY A 160 -3.80 11.61 0.21
C GLY A 160 -2.34 11.71 0.62
N ASP A 161 -2.10 11.74 1.92
CA ASP A 161 -0.87 12.11 2.60
C ASP A 161 -0.10 10.95 3.27
N GLY A 162 -0.52 9.70 3.03
CA GLY A 162 0.33 8.54 3.36
C GLY A 162 1.61 8.49 2.52
N GLU A 163 2.55 7.63 2.86
CA GLU A 163 3.85 7.55 2.19
C GLU A 163 4.08 6.24 1.47
N LEU A 164 4.65 6.34 0.27
CA LEU A 164 5.33 5.26 -0.42
C LEU A 164 6.84 5.46 -0.26
N THR A 165 7.50 4.57 0.46
CA THR A 165 8.96 4.52 0.57
C THR A 165 9.51 3.39 -0.28
N VAL A 166 10.53 3.71 -1.08
CA VAL A 166 11.26 2.73 -1.89
C VAL A 166 12.74 2.81 -1.53
N ILE A 167 13.36 1.66 -1.23
CA ILE A 167 14.81 1.55 -1.11
C ILE A 167 15.30 0.67 -2.28
N ASP A 168 16.17 1.22 -3.09
CA ASP A 168 16.73 0.54 -4.26
C ASP A 168 17.80 -0.49 -3.90
N ALA A 169 18.35 -1.17 -4.91
CA ALA A 169 19.39 -2.19 -4.72
C ALA A 169 20.67 -1.61 -4.10
N ASP A 170 20.98 -0.33 -4.33
CA ASP A 170 22.15 0.35 -3.82
C ASP A 170 21.93 0.94 -2.42
N GLY A 171 20.69 0.90 -1.92
CA GLY A 171 20.31 1.39 -0.61
C GLY A 171 19.88 2.86 -0.60
N ALA A 172 19.72 3.49 -1.76
CA ALA A 172 19.18 4.83 -1.84
C ALA A 172 17.66 4.79 -1.54
N ILE A 173 17.23 5.72 -0.69
CA ILE A 173 15.82 5.89 -0.30
C ILE A 173 15.15 6.93 -1.19
N ALA A 174 13.92 6.68 -1.60
CA ALA A 174 13.10 7.60 -2.37
C ALA A 174 11.64 7.55 -1.90
N LEU A 175 10.95 8.68 -2.02
CA LEU A 175 9.51 8.86 -1.84
C LEU A 175 8.89 9.26 -3.20
N PRO A 176 8.71 8.31 -4.13
CA PRO A 176 8.42 8.63 -5.53
C PRO A 176 7.04 9.24 -5.79
N LEU A 177 6.15 9.22 -4.80
CA LEU A 177 4.81 9.79 -4.85
C LEU A 177 4.60 10.98 -3.91
N ALA A 178 5.68 11.47 -3.26
CA ALA A 178 5.59 12.68 -2.45
C ALA A 178 5.02 13.84 -3.27
N PRO A 179 4.09 14.65 -2.71
CA PRO A 179 3.54 15.79 -3.41
C PRO A 179 4.64 16.79 -3.78
N VAL A 180 4.56 17.34 -5.00
CA VAL A 180 5.42 18.46 -5.37
C VAL A 180 4.90 19.71 -4.66
N GLU A 181 5.76 20.52 -4.07
CA GLU A 181 5.38 21.71 -3.26
C GLU A 181 4.35 22.66 -3.92
N ALA A 182 4.24 22.63 -5.23
CA ALA A 182 3.28 23.45 -6.00
C ALA A 182 1.83 22.93 -5.98
N ASP A 183 1.60 21.69 -5.57
CA ASP A 183 0.30 21.01 -5.61
C ASP A 183 -0.43 21.00 -4.26
N LEU A 184 0.08 21.73 -3.26
CA LEU A 184 -0.55 21.89 -1.95
C LEU A 184 -1.82 22.76 -2.08
N GLY A 185 -2.91 22.15 -2.58
CA GLY A 185 -4.25 22.72 -2.54
C GLY A 185 -4.84 22.62 -1.12
N ASP A 186 -5.76 23.51 -0.77
CA ASP A 186 -6.46 23.51 0.53
C ASP A 186 -7.43 22.33 0.73
N GLU A 187 -7.66 21.47 -0.30
CA GLU A 187 -8.57 20.32 -0.20
C GLU A 187 -7.80 19.06 0.14
N THR A 188 -8.18 18.40 1.23
CA THR A 188 -7.69 17.07 1.59
C THR A 188 -8.00 16.09 0.47
N GLU A 189 -6.97 15.51 -0.14
CA GLU A 189 -7.10 14.47 -1.16
C GLU A 189 -7.77 13.23 -0.55
N SER A 190 -8.97 12.90 -0.99
CA SER A 190 -9.79 11.83 -0.43
C SER A 190 -10.62 11.14 -1.49
N LEU A 191 -10.90 9.85 -1.31
CA LEU A 191 -11.80 9.07 -2.17
C LEU A 191 -13.23 9.64 -2.20
N CYS A 192 -13.67 10.39 -1.18
CA CYS A 192 -14.95 11.07 -1.17
C CYS A 192 -14.99 12.36 -2.00
N SER A 193 -13.83 12.86 -2.44
CA SER A 193 -13.72 14.08 -3.25
C SER A 193 -14.39 13.89 -4.63
N ARG A 194 -14.97 14.97 -5.16
CA ARG A 194 -15.77 14.93 -6.40
C ARG A 194 -15.03 14.38 -7.62
N GLN A 195 -13.72 14.61 -7.69
CA GLN A 195 -12.86 14.17 -8.80
C GLN A 195 -11.61 13.45 -8.27
N ALA A 196 -11.77 12.67 -7.22
CA ALA A 196 -10.68 11.95 -6.53
C ALA A 196 -9.73 11.23 -7.51
N TRP A 197 -10.26 10.61 -8.57
CA TRP A 197 -9.46 9.89 -9.55
C TRP A 197 -8.43 10.76 -10.29
N LYS A 198 -8.65 12.10 -10.38
CA LYS A 198 -7.69 13.03 -11.00
C LYS A 198 -6.54 13.41 -10.08
N MET A 199 -6.73 13.22 -8.77
CA MET A 199 -5.77 13.56 -7.74
C MET A 199 -4.83 12.38 -7.44
N VAL A 200 -5.12 11.19 -7.99
CA VAL A 200 -4.28 10.01 -7.79
C VAL A 200 -2.94 10.20 -8.49
N ARG A 201 -1.87 10.21 -7.69
CA ARG A 201 -0.48 10.19 -8.18
C ARG A 201 -0.10 8.75 -8.52
N VAL A 202 0.68 8.57 -9.58
CA VAL A 202 1.05 7.24 -10.09
C VAL A 202 2.54 7.16 -10.35
N HIS A 203 3.19 6.19 -9.73
CA HIS A 203 4.56 5.78 -10.01
C HIS A 203 4.57 4.48 -10.82
N TRP A 204 5.44 4.43 -11.81
CA TRP A 204 5.63 3.25 -12.66
C TRP A 204 7.10 3.05 -12.94
N ALA A 205 7.63 1.87 -12.62
CA ALA A 205 8.99 1.47 -12.95
C ALA A 205 8.96 0.09 -13.61
N PRO A 206 9.29 -0.03 -14.92
CA PRO A 206 9.50 -1.32 -15.55
C PRO A 206 10.76 -1.97 -14.92
N VAL A 207 10.64 -3.20 -14.48
CA VAL A 207 11.76 -4.00 -13.98
C VAL A 207 12.46 -4.63 -15.18
N VAL A 208 13.39 -3.90 -15.78
CA VAL A 208 14.14 -4.37 -16.97
C VAL A 208 15.35 -5.21 -16.59
N ALA A 209 15.80 -5.16 -15.33
CA ALA A 209 16.92 -5.94 -14.82
C ALA A 209 16.76 -6.12 -13.30
N ARG A 210 17.26 -7.23 -12.74
CA ARG A 210 17.18 -7.55 -11.30
C ARG A 210 17.80 -6.50 -10.40
N ASP A 211 18.85 -5.82 -10.86
CA ASP A 211 19.54 -4.73 -10.17
C ASP A 211 18.69 -3.46 -10.03
N ARG A 212 17.61 -3.32 -10.82
CA ARG A 212 16.64 -2.22 -10.74
C ARG A 212 15.37 -2.56 -9.95
N THR A 213 15.25 -3.78 -9.45
CA THR A 213 14.13 -4.15 -8.59
C THR A 213 14.38 -3.52 -7.20
N PRO A 214 13.39 -2.83 -6.62
CA PRO A 214 13.50 -2.33 -5.26
C PRO A 214 13.93 -3.42 -4.29
N ARG A 215 14.75 -3.07 -3.30
CA ARG A 215 15.11 -3.95 -2.21
C ARG A 215 14.04 -3.97 -1.13
N LEU A 216 13.46 -2.79 -0.83
CA LEU A 216 12.34 -2.60 0.07
C LEU A 216 11.29 -1.71 -0.60
N VAL A 217 10.04 -2.08 -0.46
CA VAL A 217 8.87 -1.21 -0.73
C VAL A 217 8.05 -1.18 0.55
N ALA A 218 7.79 0.01 1.07
CA ALA A 218 6.99 0.19 2.28
C ALA A 218 5.92 1.26 2.05
N LEU A 219 4.73 0.99 2.55
CA LEU A 219 3.58 1.90 2.55
C LEU A 219 3.22 2.20 3.99
N SER A 220 2.99 3.47 4.31
CA SER A 220 2.51 3.86 5.63
C SER A 220 1.41 4.90 5.57
N THR A 221 0.56 4.92 6.58
CA THR A 221 -0.32 6.06 6.86
C THR A 221 0.50 7.18 7.50
N ASP A 222 0.01 8.39 7.43
CA ASP A 222 0.70 9.60 7.88
C ASP A 222 0.96 9.65 9.40
N GLY A 223 0.19 8.85 10.18
CA GLY A 223 0.45 8.68 11.60
C GLY A 223 1.84 8.16 11.90
N LEU A 224 2.48 7.44 10.96
CA LEU A 224 3.87 7.01 11.12
C LEU A 224 4.83 8.17 10.83
N SER A 225 4.73 8.85 9.69
CA SER A 225 5.67 9.93 9.32
C SER A 225 5.54 11.12 10.28
N LYS A 226 4.32 11.49 10.67
CA LYS A 226 4.04 12.55 11.65
C LYS A 226 4.60 12.28 13.06
N SER A 227 4.97 11.05 13.36
CA SER A 227 5.62 10.72 14.64
C SER A 227 7.10 11.15 14.72
N PHE A 228 7.71 11.52 13.61
CA PHE A 228 9.09 11.98 13.53
C PHE A 228 9.16 13.50 13.48
N ALA A 229 10.23 14.05 14.05
CA ALA A 229 10.43 15.51 14.07
C ALA A 229 10.82 16.09 12.70
N SER A 230 11.25 15.26 11.76
CA SER A 230 11.65 15.64 10.40
C SER A 230 11.58 14.47 9.42
N ASP A 231 11.57 14.80 8.12
CA ASP A 231 11.62 13.81 7.04
C ASP A 231 12.89 12.96 7.09
N GLU A 232 14.02 13.53 7.54
CA GLU A 232 15.27 12.79 7.74
C GLU A 232 15.12 11.71 8.84
N GLY A 233 14.38 12.02 9.91
CA GLY A 233 14.10 11.05 10.98
C GLY A 233 13.27 9.88 10.47
N PHE A 234 12.24 10.14 9.67
CA PHE A 234 11.45 9.11 9.00
C PHE A 234 12.30 8.28 8.02
N ALA A 235 13.13 8.93 7.19
CA ALA A 235 14.04 8.26 6.27
C ALA A 235 15.06 7.37 7.00
N GLN A 236 15.58 7.82 8.15
CA GLN A 236 16.47 7.02 9.01
C GLN A 236 15.76 5.79 9.58
N PHE A 237 14.51 5.93 9.99
CA PHE A 237 13.69 4.80 10.45
C PHE A 237 13.53 3.75 9.35
N MET A 238 13.15 4.16 8.13
CA MET A 238 12.98 3.26 6.98
C MET A 238 14.29 2.59 6.56
N THR A 239 15.41 3.31 6.58
CA THR A 239 16.73 2.75 6.34
C THR A 239 17.11 1.73 7.42
N GLY A 240 16.84 2.05 8.69
CA GLY A 240 17.05 1.14 9.82
C GLY A 240 16.20 -0.12 9.76
N LEU A 241 14.97 -0.01 9.27
CA LEU A 241 14.06 -1.14 9.02
C LEU A 241 14.67 -2.09 7.98
N ASP A 242 15.10 -1.57 6.82
CA ASP A 242 15.74 -2.39 5.78
C ASP A 242 17.02 -3.08 6.28
N GLN A 243 17.87 -2.36 7.02
CA GLN A 243 19.10 -2.91 7.58
C GLN A 243 18.83 -4.03 8.61
N ARG A 244 17.76 -3.94 9.39
CA ARG A 244 17.37 -4.98 10.34
C ARG A 244 16.83 -6.20 9.63
N LEU A 245 15.97 -6.00 8.64
CA LEU A 245 15.45 -7.06 7.79
C LEU A 245 16.54 -7.81 7.00
N ALA A 246 17.69 -7.18 6.77
CA ALA A 246 18.83 -7.77 6.08
C ALA A 246 19.63 -8.78 6.92
N LYS A 247 19.43 -8.79 8.25
CA LYS A 247 20.19 -9.66 9.15
C LYS A 247 19.61 -11.08 9.18
N ASP A 248 20.43 -12.06 9.56
CA ASP A 248 19.96 -13.41 9.84
C ASP A 248 18.93 -13.38 10.99
N GLY A 249 17.75 -13.96 10.74
CA GLY A 249 16.61 -13.87 11.69
C GLY A 249 15.91 -12.50 11.70
N GLY A 250 16.42 -11.52 10.97
CA GLY A 250 15.93 -10.14 10.97
C GLY A 250 14.44 -9.97 10.67
N PRO A 251 13.84 -10.70 9.71
CA PRO A 251 12.39 -10.63 9.48
C PRO A 251 11.55 -11.00 10.71
N ASP A 252 11.93 -12.04 11.45
CA ASP A 252 11.21 -12.45 12.65
C ASP A 252 11.43 -11.45 13.80
N ASP A 253 12.67 -11.01 14.01
CA ASP A 253 12.99 -9.98 15.01
C ASP A 253 12.23 -8.67 14.75
N VAL A 254 12.12 -8.26 13.49
CA VAL A 254 11.37 -7.06 13.12
C VAL A 254 9.87 -7.27 13.29
N ARG A 255 9.33 -8.44 12.92
CA ARG A 255 7.91 -8.76 13.10
C ARG A 255 7.49 -8.72 14.57
N ASP A 256 8.35 -9.20 15.47
CA ASP A 256 8.11 -9.16 16.90
C ASP A 256 8.21 -7.75 17.49
N ALA A 257 9.11 -6.91 16.96
CA ALA A 257 9.33 -5.56 17.45
C ALA A 257 8.37 -4.50 16.86
N LEU A 258 7.87 -4.73 15.65
CA LEU A 258 7.06 -3.77 14.89
C LEU A 258 5.83 -3.26 15.64
N PRO A 259 5.03 -4.09 16.35
CA PRO A 259 3.90 -3.60 17.13
C PRO A 259 4.30 -2.54 18.16
N GLY A 260 5.44 -2.76 18.84
CA GLY A 260 5.98 -1.81 19.83
C GLY A 260 6.42 -0.49 19.21
N TRP A 261 7.07 -0.52 18.06
CA TRP A 261 7.49 0.71 17.35
C TRP A 261 6.30 1.53 16.86
N LEU A 262 5.28 0.87 16.27
CA LEU A 262 4.09 1.57 15.82
C LEU A 262 3.25 2.10 17.00
N ALA A 263 3.19 1.38 18.14
CA ALA A 263 2.53 1.88 19.32
C ALA A 263 3.24 3.11 19.91
N GLU A 264 4.56 3.20 19.78
CA GLU A 264 5.31 4.39 20.16
C GLU A 264 5.03 5.54 19.19
N ALA A 265 5.05 5.29 17.88
CA ALA A 265 4.71 6.27 16.86
C ALA A 265 3.28 6.83 17.07
N ALA A 266 2.29 5.97 17.29
CA ALA A 266 0.90 6.36 17.54
C ALA A 266 0.73 7.21 18.82
N ARG A 267 1.62 7.04 19.82
CA ARG A 267 1.64 7.93 20.99
C ARG A 267 2.19 9.32 20.69
N TYR A 268 3.18 9.42 19.79
CA TYR A 268 3.78 10.70 19.41
C TYR A 268 2.91 11.47 18.43
N SER A 269 2.39 10.82 17.39
CA SER A 269 1.49 11.45 16.42
C SER A 269 0.10 11.73 17.01
N GLY A 270 -0.36 10.85 17.93
CA GLY A 270 -1.74 10.85 18.44
C GLY A 270 -2.73 10.19 17.48
N ASP A 271 -2.27 9.73 16.31
CA ASP A 271 -3.09 9.16 15.22
C ASP A 271 -2.92 7.64 15.08
N ASP A 272 -3.86 7.03 14.34
CA ASP A 272 -3.71 5.64 13.89
C ASP A 272 -2.44 5.52 13.08
N THR A 273 -1.74 4.41 13.20
CA THR A 273 -0.43 4.25 12.57
C THR A 273 -0.31 2.87 11.97
N THR A 274 -0.15 2.82 10.65
CA THR A 274 -0.09 1.59 9.87
C THR A 274 1.15 1.56 9.00
N LEU A 275 1.82 0.40 8.96
CA LEU A 275 2.93 0.10 8.07
C LEU A 275 2.73 -1.25 7.41
N VAL A 276 2.90 -1.29 6.09
CA VAL A 276 3.01 -2.51 5.29
C VAL A 276 4.29 -2.42 4.49
N ALA A 277 5.15 -3.42 4.61
CA ALA A 277 6.42 -3.44 3.91
C ALA A 277 6.68 -4.79 3.26
N ALA A 278 7.36 -4.78 2.13
CA ALA A 278 7.87 -5.97 1.46
C ALA A 278 9.36 -5.80 1.16
N ARG A 279 10.14 -6.77 1.56
CA ARG A 279 11.58 -6.81 1.33
C ARG A 279 11.94 -8.02 0.49
N ARG A 280 12.80 -7.81 -0.49
CA ARG A 280 13.37 -8.90 -1.28
C ARG A 280 14.51 -9.55 -0.51
N PRO A 281 14.48 -10.89 -0.29
CA PRO A 281 15.60 -11.62 0.34
C PRO A 281 16.90 -11.35 -0.43
N GLY A 282 17.99 -11.16 0.31
CA GLY A 282 19.33 -10.99 -0.28
C GLY A 282 19.83 -12.23 -0.99
N PRO A 283 20.78 -12.12 -1.92
CA PRO A 283 21.38 -13.26 -2.63
C PRO A 283 22.03 -14.27 -1.67
N ASP A 284 22.52 -13.85 -0.52
CA ASP A 284 23.23 -14.72 0.43
C ASP A 284 22.30 -15.71 1.18
N ALA A 285 21.02 -15.40 1.28
CA ALA A 285 20.04 -16.33 1.86
C ALA A 285 19.73 -17.54 0.95
N ALA A 286 20.06 -17.44 -0.35
CA ALA A 286 19.80 -18.50 -1.32
C ALA A 286 20.91 -19.58 -1.34
N ASP A 287 22.14 -19.27 -0.89
CA ASP A 287 23.31 -20.16 -1.09
C ASP A 287 23.61 -21.06 0.14
N HIS A 288 23.16 -20.71 1.34
CA HIS A 288 23.37 -21.55 2.52
C HIS A 288 22.48 -22.80 2.58
N GLY A 289 21.38 -22.85 1.80
CA GLY A 289 20.53 -24.05 1.68
C GLY A 289 21.06 -25.12 0.72
N ALA A 290 21.92 -24.76 -0.23
CA ALA A 290 22.43 -25.68 -1.26
C ALA A 290 23.77 -26.36 -0.89
N ALA A 291 24.51 -25.83 0.10
CA ALA A 291 25.81 -26.34 0.51
C ALA A 291 25.76 -27.51 1.52
N ALA A 292 24.61 -27.74 2.16
CA ALA A 292 24.48 -28.76 3.21
C ALA A 292 24.23 -30.20 2.71
N ASP A 293 24.03 -30.40 1.39
CA ASP A 293 23.65 -31.72 0.84
C ASP A 293 24.69 -32.26 -0.16
N ARG A 294 25.98 -31.99 0.01
CA ARG A 294 27.03 -32.74 -0.70
C ARG A 294 27.51 -33.89 0.17
N PRO A 295 27.25 -35.16 -0.21
CA PRO A 295 27.80 -36.29 0.50
C PRO A 295 29.34 -36.25 0.40
N ARG A 296 30.02 -36.36 1.54
CA ARG A 296 31.46 -36.55 1.61
C ARG A 296 31.76 -37.89 0.91
N SER A 297 32.44 -37.84 -0.22
CA SER A 297 33.03 -39.04 -0.82
C SER A 297 34.26 -39.38 -0.02
N ASP A 298 34.13 -40.40 0.83
CA ASP A 298 35.29 -41.08 1.41
C ASP A 298 36.05 -41.79 0.28
N ALA A 299 37.32 -41.43 0.11
CA ALA A 299 38.36 -42.22 -0.58
C ALA A 299 39.57 -42.31 0.35
#